data_30c12f102226a6cf362b9e22d3dae6b8
#
_entry.id   30c12f102226a6cf362b9e22d3dae6b8
#
_cell.length_a   1.000
_cell.length_b   1.000
_cell.length_c   1.000
_cell.angle_alpha   90.00
_cell.angle_beta   90.00
_cell.angle_gamma   90.00
#
_symmetry.space_group_name_H-M   'P 1'
#
loop_
_entity.id
_entity.type
_entity.pdbx_description
1 polymer ?
#
loop_
_entity_poly.entity_id
_entity_poly.type
_entity_poly.pdbx_seq_one_letter_code
_entity_poly.pdbx_strand_id
1 'polypeptide(L)'
;MYTLKNASLAVSILDPVADQVRFGTRYCTGGYIFQISDAVHGDLLTGPTFPESFNTFDGQGIPDAFKLGPVLNPAAPDGKALIIGTGLCDLQTDEVLEFCRWDIEASDSCIRMRTEQAFEDVSLELERCVSLHERTVRSATCLRNSGARPLPFRWFPHPFYPQPDTDELCRFNVPVSFPENDGYDIAPSGFIRRLDWPWDTGHYQAMDHAGDNGLVVLQKHPKLGLISGTCSYTPTYLPIWGNPNTFSWEPFLDSSVGAGQERAWHIDYDF
;
A
#
# COMPACT_ATOMS: atom_id res chain seq x y z
N MET A 1 -16.50 3.06 8.34
CA MET A 1 -15.15 3.69 8.35
C MET A 1 -14.77 4.16 9.74
N TYR A 2 -13.52 4.03 10.12
CA TYR A 2 -12.89 4.66 11.30
C TYR A 2 -12.25 5.99 10.89
N THR A 3 -12.09 6.89 11.85
CA THR A 3 -11.44 8.19 11.63
C THR A 3 -10.48 8.51 12.76
N LEU A 4 -9.22 8.77 12.43
CA LEU A 4 -8.26 9.43 13.32
C LEU A 4 -8.22 10.91 12.97
N LYS A 5 -8.19 11.78 13.98
CA LYS A 5 -8.25 13.22 13.72
C LYS A 5 -7.47 14.01 14.77
N ASN A 6 -6.75 15.01 14.30
CA ASN A 6 -6.17 16.08 15.12
C ASN A 6 -6.46 17.47 14.52
N ALA A 7 -5.75 18.50 14.97
CA ALA A 7 -5.97 19.87 14.49
C ALA A 7 -5.60 20.06 13.00
N SER A 8 -4.71 19.24 12.44
CA SER A 8 -4.16 19.39 11.09
C SER A 8 -4.74 18.41 10.07
N LEU A 9 -4.93 17.14 10.47
CA LEU A 9 -5.31 16.05 9.58
C LEU A 9 -6.49 15.25 10.10
N ALA A 10 -7.26 14.68 9.16
CA ALA A 10 -8.21 13.61 9.40
C ALA A 10 -7.87 12.43 8.49
N VAL A 11 -7.75 11.22 9.06
CA VAL A 11 -7.43 9.98 8.34
C VAL A 11 -8.63 9.06 8.38
N SER A 12 -9.19 8.76 7.22
CA SER A 12 -10.31 7.83 7.06
C SER A 12 -9.78 6.44 6.74
N ILE A 13 -10.18 5.45 7.54
CA ILE A 13 -9.74 4.05 7.42
C ILE A 13 -10.98 3.19 7.19
N LEU A 14 -10.98 2.36 6.15
CA LEU A 14 -12.12 1.48 5.87
C LEU A 14 -12.33 0.48 7.02
N ASP A 15 -13.59 0.25 7.33
CA ASP A 15 -14.02 -0.79 8.27
C ASP A 15 -14.14 -2.11 7.50
N PRO A 16 -13.37 -3.16 7.83
CA PRO A 16 -13.39 -4.44 7.10
C PRO A 16 -14.75 -5.15 7.12
N VAL A 17 -15.67 -4.75 7.98
CA VAL A 17 -17.02 -5.30 8.05
C VAL A 17 -18.05 -4.34 7.42
N ALA A 18 -18.13 -3.11 7.92
CA ALA A 18 -19.14 -2.15 7.47
C ALA A 18 -18.91 -1.66 6.02
N ASP A 19 -17.66 -1.61 5.58
CA ASP A 19 -17.28 -1.22 4.23
C ASP A 19 -16.93 -2.41 3.31
N GLN A 20 -17.30 -3.65 3.70
CA GLN A 20 -16.88 -4.89 3.04
C GLN A 20 -17.21 -4.91 1.54
N VAL A 21 -18.30 -4.30 1.11
CA VAL A 21 -18.69 -4.17 -0.30
C VAL A 21 -17.64 -3.44 -1.17
N ARG A 22 -16.73 -2.69 -0.55
CA ARG A 22 -15.64 -1.97 -1.23
C ARG A 22 -14.40 -2.80 -1.44
N PHE A 23 -14.33 -4.00 -0.87
CA PHE A 23 -13.14 -4.86 -0.96
C PHE A 23 -13.29 -5.93 -2.03
N GLY A 24 -12.18 -6.20 -2.71
CA GLY A 24 -11.98 -7.33 -3.59
C GLY A 24 -10.80 -8.17 -3.11
N THR A 25 -10.27 -9.00 -3.99
CA THR A 25 -9.14 -9.90 -3.69
C THR A 25 -7.79 -9.19 -3.63
N ARG A 26 -7.69 -7.96 -4.15
CA ARG A 26 -6.41 -7.28 -4.39
C ARG A 26 -5.76 -6.75 -3.11
N TYR A 27 -6.53 -6.12 -2.23
CA TYR A 27 -6.00 -5.37 -1.10
C TYR A 27 -6.34 -6.00 0.25
N CYS A 28 -5.42 -5.85 1.20
CA CYS A 28 -5.64 -6.17 2.60
C CYS A 28 -6.82 -5.34 3.14
N THR A 29 -7.77 -5.99 3.80
CA THR A 29 -8.97 -5.33 4.30
C THR A 29 -8.76 -4.60 5.62
N GLY A 30 -7.72 -4.96 6.38
CA GLY A 30 -7.36 -4.30 7.63
C GLY A 30 -6.35 -3.17 7.43
N GLY A 31 -6.58 -2.02 8.08
CA GLY A 31 -5.67 -0.88 8.03
C GLY A 31 -5.68 -0.12 6.70
N TYR A 32 -6.69 -0.28 5.88
CA TYR A 32 -6.84 0.38 4.58
C TYR A 32 -7.10 1.88 4.77
N ILE A 33 -6.11 2.73 4.50
CA ILE A 33 -6.23 4.18 4.54
C ILE A 33 -6.95 4.63 3.26
N PHE A 34 -8.22 5.05 3.41
CA PHE A 34 -9.05 5.46 2.27
C PHE A 34 -8.80 6.91 1.85
N GLN A 35 -8.65 7.81 2.83
CA GLN A 35 -8.40 9.22 2.57
C GLN A 35 -7.63 9.86 3.72
N ILE A 36 -6.82 10.84 3.39
CA ILE A 36 -6.21 11.77 4.35
C ILE A 36 -6.65 13.16 3.93
N SER A 37 -7.30 13.89 4.84
CA SER A 37 -7.79 15.24 4.59
C SER A 37 -7.07 16.24 5.47
N ASP A 38 -6.52 17.29 4.86
CA ASP A 38 -5.91 18.43 5.54
C ASP A 38 -7.00 19.43 5.93
N ALA A 39 -6.86 20.04 7.10
CA ALA A 39 -7.84 20.99 7.64
C ALA A 39 -8.02 22.26 6.76
N VAL A 40 -7.01 22.63 5.97
CA VAL A 40 -7.00 23.80 5.09
C VAL A 40 -7.19 23.41 3.61
N HIS A 41 -6.52 22.35 3.16
CA HIS A 41 -6.42 21.97 1.75
C HIS A 41 -7.41 20.86 1.33
N GLY A 42 -8.15 20.28 2.29
CA GLY A 42 -9.09 19.17 2.02
C GLY A 42 -8.37 17.88 1.66
N ASP A 43 -8.98 17.05 0.84
CA ASP A 43 -8.51 15.71 0.49
C ASP A 43 -7.15 15.71 -0.22
N LEU A 44 -6.23 14.86 0.27
CA LEU A 44 -4.84 14.79 -0.19
C LEU A 44 -4.54 13.55 -1.04
N LEU A 45 -5.42 12.56 -1.06
CA LEU A 45 -5.26 11.32 -1.82
C LEU A 45 -6.33 11.21 -2.91
N THR A 46 -6.08 10.33 -3.86
CA THR A 46 -6.97 10.08 -4.99
C THR A 46 -7.03 8.58 -5.31
N GLY A 47 -7.42 8.23 -6.51
CA GLY A 47 -7.40 6.89 -7.09
C GLY A 47 -7.43 6.98 -8.61
N PRO A 48 -7.32 5.85 -9.33
CA PRO A 48 -7.28 5.82 -10.80
C PRO A 48 -8.48 6.48 -11.46
N THR A 49 -9.67 6.32 -10.86
CA THR A 49 -10.95 6.84 -11.37
C THR A 49 -11.61 7.85 -10.46
N PHE A 50 -10.99 8.15 -9.30
CA PHE A 50 -11.50 9.15 -8.36
C PHE A 50 -11.41 10.57 -8.98
N PRO A 51 -12.42 11.48 -8.79
CA PRO A 51 -13.60 11.31 -7.92
C PRO A 51 -14.84 10.70 -8.60
N GLU A 52 -14.81 10.34 -9.89
CA GLU A 52 -15.97 9.90 -10.65
C GLU A 52 -16.55 8.58 -10.14
N SER A 53 -15.68 7.66 -9.75
CA SER A 53 -16.09 6.41 -9.11
C SER A 53 -14.97 5.85 -8.22
N PHE A 54 -15.35 5.05 -7.22
CA PHE A 54 -14.45 4.19 -6.47
C PHE A 54 -14.60 2.76 -7.00
N ASN A 55 -13.49 2.17 -7.43
CA ASN A 55 -13.43 0.80 -7.88
C ASN A 55 -12.63 -0.04 -6.88
N THR A 56 -13.23 -1.09 -6.34
CA THR A 56 -12.60 -1.99 -5.37
C THR A 56 -11.34 -2.67 -5.90
N PHE A 57 -11.22 -2.84 -7.21
CA PHE A 57 -10.05 -3.40 -7.85
C PHE A 57 -8.91 -2.37 -7.98
N ASP A 58 -9.22 -1.17 -8.46
CA ASP A 58 -8.23 -0.12 -8.68
C ASP A 58 -7.80 0.58 -7.38
N GLY A 59 -8.72 0.65 -6.41
CA GLY A 59 -8.44 1.23 -5.10
C GLY A 59 -8.58 2.75 -5.04
N GLN A 60 -8.26 3.27 -3.87
CA GLN A 60 -8.31 4.67 -3.49
C GLN A 60 -7.40 4.84 -2.28
N GLY A 61 -6.73 5.97 -2.14
CA GLY A 61 -5.95 6.28 -0.93
C GLY A 61 -4.64 5.50 -0.84
N ILE A 62 -4.39 4.81 0.26
CA ILE A 62 -3.17 4.03 0.49
C ILE A 62 -3.53 2.61 0.94
N PRO A 63 -3.95 1.74 0.02
CA PRO A 63 -4.12 0.32 0.31
C PRO A 63 -2.79 -0.43 0.36
N ASP A 64 -2.82 -1.59 1.02
CA ASP A 64 -1.72 -2.55 1.04
C ASP A 64 -2.14 -3.84 0.35
N ALA A 65 -1.22 -4.51 -0.32
CA ALA A 65 -1.49 -5.75 -1.01
C ALA A 65 -0.52 -6.87 -0.62
N PHE A 66 -1.08 -8.05 -0.38
CA PHE A 66 -0.35 -9.31 -0.27
C PHE A 66 -0.63 -10.25 -1.46
N LYS A 67 -1.53 -9.86 -2.38
CA LYS A 67 -1.91 -10.65 -3.53
C LYS A 67 -0.91 -10.50 -4.67
N LEU A 68 -0.07 -11.50 -4.91
CA LEU A 68 0.91 -11.48 -6.00
C LEU A 68 1.06 -12.80 -6.75
N GLY A 69 -0.02 -13.57 -6.81
CA GLY A 69 -0.08 -14.80 -7.56
C GLY A 69 0.13 -16.07 -6.70
N PRO A 70 -0.08 -17.25 -7.28
CA PRO A 70 -0.21 -18.50 -6.55
C PRO A 70 1.06 -18.98 -5.84
N VAL A 71 2.24 -18.53 -6.27
CA VAL A 71 3.51 -18.95 -5.63
C VAL A 71 3.70 -18.34 -4.24
N LEU A 72 3.07 -17.18 -3.99
CA LEU A 72 3.19 -16.41 -2.75
C LEU A 72 1.92 -16.46 -1.90
N ASN A 73 0.84 -16.97 -2.46
CA ASN A 73 -0.40 -17.25 -1.75
C ASN A 73 -0.59 -18.77 -1.75
N PRO A 74 -0.64 -19.42 -0.59
CA PRO A 74 -0.91 -20.84 -0.53
C PRO A 74 -2.20 -21.18 -1.28
N ALA A 75 -2.06 -21.91 -2.38
CA ALA A 75 -3.17 -22.27 -3.25
C ALA A 75 -3.44 -23.77 -3.20
N ALA A 76 -4.72 -24.13 -3.08
CA ALA A 76 -5.18 -25.49 -3.27
C ALA A 76 -5.30 -25.84 -4.77
N PRO A 77 -5.33 -27.14 -5.15
CA PRO A 77 -5.47 -27.58 -6.54
C PRO A 77 -6.75 -27.10 -7.24
N ASP A 78 -7.78 -26.74 -6.48
CA ASP A 78 -9.05 -26.22 -6.99
C ASP A 78 -9.04 -24.71 -7.27
N GLY A 79 -7.89 -24.04 -7.14
CA GLY A 79 -7.74 -22.59 -7.37
C GLY A 79 -8.03 -21.71 -6.17
N LYS A 80 -8.47 -22.28 -5.04
CA LYS A 80 -8.63 -21.52 -3.81
C LYS A 80 -7.28 -21.16 -3.22
N ALA A 81 -7.17 -19.96 -2.68
CA ALA A 81 -5.94 -19.47 -2.06
C ALA A 81 -6.23 -18.59 -0.85
N LEU A 82 -5.34 -18.67 0.15
CA LEU A 82 -5.31 -17.70 1.22
C LEU A 82 -4.61 -16.43 0.72
N ILE A 83 -5.31 -15.30 0.75
CA ILE A 83 -4.70 -13.97 0.59
C ILE A 83 -4.58 -13.33 1.98
N ILE A 84 -3.35 -13.07 2.39
CA ILE A 84 -3.06 -12.53 3.73
C ILE A 84 -3.78 -11.18 3.90
N GLY A 85 -4.55 -11.05 5.01
CA GLY A 85 -5.31 -9.84 5.32
C GLY A 85 -6.58 -9.63 4.49
N THR A 86 -6.90 -10.54 3.55
CA THR A 86 -8.14 -10.51 2.78
C THR A 86 -9.04 -11.69 3.17
N GLY A 87 -8.55 -12.92 3.03
CA GLY A 87 -9.30 -14.11 3.36
C GLY A 87 -9.08 -15.25 2.37
N LEU A 88 -10.01 -16.18 2.32
CA LEU A 88 -10.04 -17.25 1.33
C LEU A 88 -10.62 -16.72 0.01
N CYS A 89 -9.88 -16.88 -1.06
CA CYS A 89 -10.23 -16.37 -2.39
C CYS A 89 -10.19 -17.49 -3.44
N ASP A 90 -10.99 -17.31 -4.48
CA ASP A 90 -10.86 -18.05 -5.72
C ASP A 90 -10.04 -17.22 -6.71
N LEU A 91 -8.85 -17.70 -7.08
CA LEU A 91 -7.96 -17.01 -8.02
C LEU A 91 -8.39 -17.17 -9.49
N GLN A 92 -9.30 -18.09 -9.79
CA GLN A 92 -9.81 -18.30 -11.17
C GLN A 92 -10.92 -17.29 -11.49
N THR A 93 -11.80 -17.05 -10.51
CA THR A 93 -12.92 -16.09 -10.65
C THR A 93 -12.58 -14.70 -10.12
N ASP A 94 -11.46 -14.56 -9.41
CA ASP A 94 -11.03 -13.33 -8.73
C ASP A 94 -12.05 -12.86 -7.67
N GLU A 95 -12.63 -13.81 -6.94
CA GLU A 95 -13.66 -13.57 -5.93
C GLU A 95 -13.16 -13.88 -4.51
N VAL A 96 -13.60 -13.09 -3.54
CA VAL A 96 -13.41 -13.41 -2.13
C VAL A 96 -14.52 -14.36 -1.69
N LEU A 97 -14.16 -15.60 -1.36
CA LEU A 97 -15.10 -16.63 -0.89
C LEU A 97 -15.46 -16.43 0.58
N GLU A 98 -14.46 -16.05 1.39
CA GLU A 98 -14.65 -15.76 2.81
C GLU A 98 -13.63 -14.71 3.25
N PHE A 99 -14.11 -13.56 3.71
CA PHE A 99 -13.25 -12.53 4.29
C PHE A 99 -12.72 -12.96 5.66
N CYS A 100 -11.47 -12.61 5.95
CA CYS A 100 -10.92 -12.80 7.29
C CYS A 100 -11.64 -11.89 8.31
N ARG A 101 -11.68 -12.35 9.57
CA ARG A 101 -12.30 -11.60 10.66
C ARG A 101 -11.25 -10.79 11.39
N TRP A 102 -11.61 -9.57 11.74
CA TRP A 102 -10.71 -8.63 12.42
C TRP A 102 -11.22 -8.31 13.81
N ASP A 103 -10.34 -8.43 14.79
CA ASP A 103 -10.51 -7.82 16.11
C ASP A 103 -9.96 -6.39 16.02
N ILE A 104 -10.77 -5.40 16.39
CA ILE A 104 -10.48 -3.98 16.16
C ILE A 104 -10.48 -3.21 17.47
N GLU A 105 -9.35 -2.56 17.76
CA GLU A 105 -9.18 -1.65 18.88
C GLU A 105 -8.99 -0.22 18.32
N ALA A 106 -9.88 0.68 18.69
CA ALA A 106 -9.85 2.08 18.26
C ALA A 106 -9.53 3.00 19.45
N SER A 107 -8.61 3.93 19.25
CA SER A 107 -8.31 5.03 20.13
C SER A 107 -8.28 6.35 19.36
N ASP A 108 -8.08 7.48 20.04
CA ASP A 108 -8.04 8.80 19.39
C ASP A 108 -6.88 8.97 18.41
N SER A 109 -5.79 8.21 18.57
CA SER A 109 -4.57 8.34 17.76
C SER A 109 -4.15 7.08 17.01
N CYS A 110 -4.83 5.93 17.22
CA CYS A 110 -4.46 4.67 16.59
C CYS A 110 -5.69 3.77 16.40
N ILE A 111 -5.79 3.17 15.22
CA ILE A 111 -6.67 2.03 14.92
C ILE A 111 -5.80 0.81 14.74
N ARG A 112 -5.99 -0.20 15.61
CA ARG A 112 -5.31 -1.49 15.55
C ARG A 112 -6.29 -2.57 15.15
N MET A 113 -5.92 -3.38 14.19
CA MET A 113 -6.72 -4.48 13.65
C MET A 113 -5.89 -5.75 13.65
N ARG A 114 -6.42 -6.85 14.20
CA ARG A 114 -5.76 -8.16 14.27
C ARG A 114 -6.63 -9.21 13.62
N THR A 115 -6.02 -10.14 12.90
CA THR A 115 -6.68 -11.31 12.33
C THR A 115 -5.79 -12.54 12.45
N GLU A 116 -6.41 -13.68 12.68
CA GLU A 116 -5.80 -15.00 12.57
C GLU A 116 -6.34 -15.67 11.30
N GLN A 117 -5.46 -16.22 10.49
CA GLN A 117 -5.84 -16.93 9.28
C GLN A 117 -5.18 -18.30 9.23
N ALA A 118 -5.93 -19.29 8.77
CA ALA A 118 -5.42 -20.63 8.54
C ALA A 118 -5.99 -21.19 7.23
N PHE A 119 -5.13 -21.84 6.45
CA PHE A 119 -5.51 -22.52 5.22
C PHE A 119 -4.47 -23.60 4.90
N GLU A 120 -4.90 -24.82 4.64
CA GLU A 120 -4.01 -25.97 4.45
C GLU A 120 -3.02 -26.11 5.62
N ASP A 121 -1.72 -26.07 5.35
CA ASP A 121 -0.64 -26.15 6.34
C ASP A 121 -0.10 -24.77 6.77
N VAL A 122 -0.74 -23.68 6.34
CA VAL A 122 -0.42 -22.30 6.71
C VAL A 122 -1.28 -21.85 7.87
N SER A 123 -0.66 -21.23 8.86
CA SER A 123 -1.32 -20.52 9.96
C SER A 123 -0.53 -19.25 10.28
N LEU A 124 -1.23 -18.14 10.40
CA LEU A 124 -0.60 -16.84 10.62
C LEU A 124 -1.48 -15.92 11.47
N GLU A 125 -0.83 -14.95 12.11
CA GLU A 125 -1.45 -13.78 12.73
C GLU A 125 -0.97 -12.53 12.00
N LEU A 126 -1.90 -11.64 11.68
CA LEU A 126 -1.59 -10.35 11.07
C LEU A 126 -2.13 -9.23 11.95
N GLU A 127 -1.25 -8.31 12.34
CA GLU A 127 -1.63 -7.05 12.96
C GLU A 127 -1.36 -5.89 11.99
N ARG A 128 -2.36 -5.02 11.85
CA ARG A 128 -2.28 -3.75 11.14
C ARG A 128 -2.56 -2.64 12.12
N CYS A 129 -1.72 -1.59 12.13
CA CYS A 129 -1.95 -0.42 12.95
C CYS A 129 -1.77 0.85 12.11
N VAL A 130 -2.81 1.66 12.06
CA VAL A 130 -2.73 3.02 11.50
C VAL A 130 -2.76 4.00 12.64
N SER A 131 -1.76 4.87 12.73
CA SER A 131 -1.68 5.91 13.76
C SER A 131 -1.43 7.28 13.15
N LEU A 132 -1.91 8.31 13.85
CA LEU A 132 -1.76 9.72 13.49
C LEU A 132 -1.03 10.46 14.59
N HIS A 133 0.10 11.06 14.25
CA HIS A 133 0.88 11.93 15.13
C HIS A 133 1.26 13.21 14.38
N GLU A 134 0.75 14.36 14.83
CA GLU A 134 0.92 15.63 14.12
C GLU A 134 0.52 15.53 12.65
N ARG A 135 1.45 15.60 11.72
CA ARG A 135 1.22 15.46 10.28
C ARG A 135 1.71 14.13 9.71
N THR A 136 2.17 13.22 10.57
CA THR A 136 2.64 11.88 10.20
C THR A 136 1.54 10.85 10.38
N VAL A 137 1.22 10.15 9.30
CA VAL A 137 0.36 8.95 9.30
C VAL A 137 1.24 7.74 9.16
N ARG A 138 1.32 6.90 10.21
CA ARG A 138 2.05 5.63 10.17
C ARG A 138 1.13 4.48 9.81
N SER A 139 1.49 3.71 8.79
CA SER A 139 0.92 2.40 8.47
C SER A 139 1.91 1.32 8.89
N ALA A 140 1.60 0.59 9.96
CA ALA A 140 2.45 -0.45 10.51
C ALA A 140 1.81 -1.83 10.33
N THR A 141 2.67 -2.82 10.05
CA THR A 141 2.31 -4.23 9.88
C THR A 141 3.19 -5.10 10.76
N CYS A 142 2.60 -6.09 11.42
CA CYS A 142 3.30 -7.20 12.04
C CYS A 142 2.68 -8.52 11.55
N LEU A 143 3.48 -9.37 10.93
CA LEU A 143 3.11 -10.69 10.45
C LEU A 143 3.83 -11.74 11.26
N ARG A 144 3.08 -12.61 11.94
CA ARG A 144 3.58 -13.74 12.69
C ARG A 144 3.19 -15.05 12.02
N ASN A 145 4.13 -15.93 11.86
CA ASN A 145 3.90 -17.28 11.38
C ASN A 145 3.63 -18.21 12.57
N SER A 146 2.39 -18.60 12.77
CA SER A 146 1.98 -19.59 13.78
C SER A 146 1.98 -21.04 13.26
N GLY A 147 2.29 -21.24 11.97
CA GLY A 147 2.42 -22.55 11.33
C GLY A 147 3.80 -23.20 11.59
N ALA A 148 3.95 -24.41 11.06
CA ALA A 148 5.16 -25.23 11.25
C ALA A 148 6.24 -25.04 10.16
N ARG A 149 5.88 -24.42 9.03
CA ARG A 149 6.80 -24.19 7.88
C ARG A 149 7.09 -22.70 7.72
N PRO A 150 8.22 -22.33 7.09
CA PRO A 150 8.45 -20.93 6.69
C PRO A 150 7.30 -20.41 5.84
N LEU A 151 6.86 -19.18 6.11
CA LEU A 151 5.82 -18.46 5.39
C LEU A 151 6.48 -17.41 4.48
N PRO A 152 6.67 -17.68 3.19
CA PRO A 152 7.11 -16.66 2.25
C PRO A 152 5.95 -15.71 1.97
N PHE A 153 6.26 -14.43 1.82
CA PHE A 153 5.28 -13.41 1.46
C PHE A 153 5.90 -12.33 0.60
N ARG A 154 5.06 -11.69 -0.17
CA ARG A 154 5.33 -10.42 -0.83
C ARG A 154 4.26 -9.42 -0.42
N TRP A 155 4.68 -8.24 -0.04
CA TRP A 155 3.80 -7.16 0.35
C TRP A 155 4.23 -5.87 -0.32
N PHE A 156 3.28 -4.98 -0.62
CA PHE A 156 3.57 -3.62 -1.04
C PHE A 156 2.40 -2.69 -0.72
N PRO A 157 2.66 -1.41 -0.40
CA PRO A 157 1.64 -0.38 -0.40
C PRO A 157 1.41 0.09 -1.83
N HIS A 158 0.18 0.49 -2.13
CA HIS A 158 -0.16 1.11 -3.40
C HIS A 158 -0.78 2.50 -3.16
N PRO A 159 0.04 3.51 -2.75
CA PRO A 159 -0.49 4.85 -2.52
C PRO A 159 -0.95 5.48 -3.82
N PHE A 160 -2.13 6.11 -3.80
CA PHE A 160 -2.69 6.85 -4.92
C PHE A 160 -2.58 8.34 -4.64
N TYR A 161 -1.47 8.95 -5.02
CA TYR A 161 -1.27 10.38 -4.89
C TYR A 161 -1.80 11.13 -6.10
N PRO A 162 -2.41 12.32 -5.94
CA PRO A 162 -2.82 13.14 -7.07
C PRO A 162 -1.60 13.57 -7.88
N GLN A 163 -1.76 13.66 -9.19
CA GLN A 163 -0.72 14.16 -10.08
C GLN A 163 -0.36 15.61 -9.69
N PRO A 164 0.93 15.95 -9.54
CA PRO A 164 1.34 17.31 -9.26
C PRO A 164 1.21 18.21 -10.49
N ASP A 165 1.23 19.54 -10.27
CA ASP A 165 1.17 20.54 -11.32
C ASP A 165 2.48 20.63 -12.15
N THR A 166 3.50 19.87 -11.78
CA THR A 166 4.80 19.80 -12.46
C THR A 166 5.06 18.40 -12.99
N ASP A 167 5.95 18.24 -13.96
CA ASP A 167 6.33 16.93 -14.46
C ASP A 167 7.22 16.15 -13.48
N GLU A 168 7.92 16.82 -12.56
CA GLU A 168 8.67 16.17 -11.49
C GLU A 168 7.72 15.55 -10.46
N LEU A 169 7.86 14.24 -10.19
CA LEU A 169 7.01 13.45 -9.31
C LEU A 169 7.64 13.23 -7.94
N CYS A 170 8.70 12.43 -7.90
CA CYS A 170 9.37 12.07 -6.64
C CYS A 170 10.86 11.82 -6.84
N ARG A 171 11.61 11.81 -5.73
CA ARG A 171 13.00 11.37 -5.68
C ARG A 171 13.26 10.55 -4.42
N PHE A 172 14.25 9.69 -4.47
CA PHE A 172 14.61 8.78 -3.39
C PHE A 172 15.96 9.15 -2.76
N ASN A 173 16.15 8.77 -1.50
CA ASN A 173 17.43 8.90 -0.80
C ASN A 173 18.49 7.91 -1.30
N VAL A 174 18.09 6.92 -2.10
CA VAL A 174 18.97 5.92 -2.73
C VAL A 174 19.09 6.21 -4.23
N PRO A 175 20.23 5.90 -4.86
CA PRO A 175 20.35 5.96 -6.31
C PRO A 175 19.35 5.02 -6.98
N VAL A 176 18.64 5.51 -7.98
CA VAL A 176 17.74 4.73 -8.83
C VAL A 176 18.14 4.87 -10.28
N SER A 177 17.90 3.82 -11.07
CA SER A 177 18.07 3.82 -12.52
C SER A 177 17.04 2.94 -13.20
N PHE A 178 16.76 3.19 -14.44
CA PHE A 178 15.90 2.38 -15.30
C PHE A 178 16.28 2.60 -16.77
N PRO A 179 15.95 1.66 -17.67
CA PRO A 179 16.15 1.82 -19.10
C PRO A 179 15.38 3.04 -19.65
N GLU A 180 15.91 3.65 -20.71
CA GLU A 180 15.19 4.68 -21.46
C GLU A 180 13.80 4.17 -21.89
N ASN A 181 12.78 5.00 -21.67
CA ASN A 181 11.38 4.67 -21.95
C ASN A 181 10.60 5.97 -22.23
N ASP A 182 9.37 5.81 -22.73
CA ASP A 182 8.54 6.93 -23.15
C ASP A 182 7.78 7.59 -21.97
N GLY A 183 7.78 6.99 -20.77
CA GLY A 183 6.98 7.45 -19.64
C GLY A 183 7.72 8.25 -18.61
N TYR A 184 8.98 7.90 -18.34
CA TYR A 184 9.76 8.51 -17.26
C TYR A 184 11.22 8.75 -17.63
N ASP A 185 11.80 9.82 -17.08
CA ASP A 185 13.23 10.01 -16.99
C ASP A 185 13.65 10.53 -15.60
N ILE A 186 14.95 10.73 -15.41
CA ILE A 186 15.49 11.33 -14.18
C ILE A 186 15.97 12.73 -14.52
N ALA A 187 15.29 13.73 -13.95
CA ALA A 187 15.64 15.13 -14.14
C ALA A 187 17.00 15.47 -13.49
N PRO A 188 17.69 16.54 -13.91
CA PRO A 188 18.93 17.00 -13.28
C PRO A 188 18.80 17.30 -11.77
N SER A 189 17.60 17.58 -11.28
CA SER A 189 17.26 17.74 -9.85
C SER A 189 17.30 16.42 -9.06
N GLY A 190 17.39 15.26 -9.75
CA GLY A 190 17.28 13.93 -9.19
C GLY A 190 15.84 13.45 -8.96
N PHE A 191 14.84 14.25 -9.34
CA PHE A 191 13.45 13.79 -9.36
C PHE A 191 13.20 12.91 -10.58
N ILE A 192 12.37 11.89 -10.40
CA ILE A 192 11.73 11.18 -11.51
C ILE A 192 10.73 12.15 -12.13
N ARG A 193 10.79 12.29 -13.44
CA ARG A 193 9.95 13.17 -14.24
C ARG A 193 9.15 12.34 -15.22
N ARG A 194 7.85 12.64 -15.33
CA ARG A 194 6.98 12.06 -16.36
C ARG A 194 7.27 12.67 -17.72
N LEU A 195 7.18 11.85 -18.76
CA LEU A 195 7.29 12.20 -20.17
C LEU A 195 5.95 11.93 -20.87
N ASP A 196 5.62 12.68 -21.93
CA ASP A 196 4.45 12.48 -22.80
C ASP A 196 3.13 12.21 -22.04
N TRP A 197 2.97 12.84 -20.88
CA TRP A 197 1.78 12.76 -20.05
C TRP A 197 0.66 13.69 -20.59
N PRO A 198 -0.63 13.34 -20.49
CA PRO A 198 -1.20 12.16 -19.79
C PRO A 198 -1.19 10.89 -20.62
N TRP A 199 -1.03 9.74 -19.92
CA TRP A 199 -1.08 8.40 -20.52
C TRP A 199 -2.50 7.83 -20.43
N ASP A 200 -3.11 7.45 -21.52
CA ASP A 200 -4.51 6.95 -21.55
C ASP A 200 -4.73 5.71 -20.68
N THR A 201 -3.76 4.78 -20.67
CA THR A 201 -3.85 3.51 -19.92
C THR A 201 -2.91 3.43 -18.71
N GLY A 202 -2.19 4.52 -18.42
CA GLY A 202 -1.13 4.55 -17.42
C GLY A 202 0.21 4.04 -17.92
N HIS A 203 1.26 4.36 -17.17
CA HIS A 203 2.63 3.92 -17.45
C HIS A 203 3.27 3.34 -16.18
N TYR A 204 3.91 2.19 -16.33
CA TYR A 204 4.60 1.46 -15.27
C TYR A 204 6.08 1.35 -15.59
N GLN A 205 6.94 1.65 -14.60
CA GLN A 205 8.39 1.51 -14.73
C GLN A 205 9.00 0.90 -13.47
N ALA A 206 9.63 -0.26 -13.64
CA ALA A 206 10.50 -0.83 -12.61
C ALA A 206 11.82 -0.05 -12.54
N MET A 207 12.32 0.13 -11.32
CA MET A 207 13.57 0.84 -11.06
C MET A 207 14.58 -0.10 -10.40
N ASP A 208 15.79 -0.12 -10.95
CA ASP A 208 16.94 -0.63 -10.21
C ASP A 208 17.32 0.37 -9.12
N HIS A 209 17.67 -0.10 -7.96
CA HIS A 209 18.06 0.73 -6.82
C HIS A 209 19.17 0.06 -6.01
N ALA A 210 19.97 0.86 -5.33
CA ALA A 210 21.00 0.41 -4.43
C ALA A 210 20.86 1.12 -3.09
N GLY A 211 20.64 0.37 -2.00
CA GLY A 211 20.53 0.93 -0.66
C GLY A 211 20.52 -0.17 0.39
N ASP A 212 21.20 0.09 1.50
CA ASP A 212 21.32 -0.83 2.63
C ASP A 212 20.44 -0.41 3.82
N ASN A 213 19.88 0.81 3.75
CA ASN A 213 19.07 1.42 4.79
C ASN A 213 17.68 1.75 4.23
N GLY A 214 16.73 2.00 5.12
CA GLY A 214 15.34 2.29 4.75
C GLY A 214 15.20 3.34 3.64
N LEU A 215 14.09 3.28 2.93
CA LEU A 215 13.79 4.19 1.83
C LEU A 215 13.16 5.48 2.35
N VAL A 216 13.69 6.64 1.92
CA VAL A 216 13.03 7.94 2.08
C VAL A 216 12.65 8.47 0.70
N VAL A 217 11.41 8.88 0.56
CA VAL A 217 10.86 9.46 -0.67
C VAL A 217 10.48 10.90 -0.39
N LEU A 218 10.93 11.82 -1.23
CA LEU A 218 10.41 13.18 -1.33
C LEU A 218 9.57 13.26 -2.59
N GLN A 219 8.33 13.71 -2.47
CA GLN A 219 7.43 13.81 -3.63
C GLN A 219 6.72 15.15 -3.72
N LYS A 220 6.42 15.54 -4.95
CA LYS A 220 5.59 16.71 -5.24
C LYS A 220 4.13 16.39 -4.95
N HIS A 221 3.42 17.39 -4.41
CA HIS A 221 2.00 17.30 -4.14
C HIS A 221 1.30 18.60 -4.55
N PRO A 222 0.19 18.57 -5.32
CA PRO A 222 -0.41 19.78 -5.91
C PRO A 222 -0.93 20.78 -4.87
N LYS A 223 -1.31 20.30 -3.68
CA LYS A 223 -1.86 21.16 -2.61
C LYS A 223 -0.84 21.54 -1.54
N LEU A 224 0.14 20.68 -1.27
CA LEU A 224 1.11 20.87 -0.17
C LEU A 224 2.51 21.22 -0.67
N GLY A 225 2.74 21.19 -1.98
CA GLY A 225 4.03 21.43 -2.61
C GLY A 225 4.98 20.25 -2.49
N LEU A 226 5.40 19.88 -1.30
CA LEU A 226 6.31 18.76 -1.04
C LEU A 226 5.84 17.97 0.19
N ILE A 227 5.78 16.65 0.05
CA ILE A 227 5.50 15.70 1.15
C ILE A 227 6.57 14.61 1.15
N SER A 228 6.61 13.77 2.20
CA SER A 228 7.59 12.70 2.28
C SER A 228 6.99 11.37 2.72
N GLY A 229 7.72 10.28 2.42
CA GLY A 229 7.46 8.95 2.93
C GLY A 229 8.74 8.29 3.42
N THR A 230 8.67 7.56 4.53
CA THR A 230 9.81 6.85 5.09
C THR A 230 9.45 5.40 5.37
N CYS A 231 10.11 4.46 4.65
CA CYS A 231 9.95 3.03 4.87
C CYS A 231 10.98 2.53 5.89
N SER A 232 10.55 1.73 6.86
CA SER A 232 11.44 1.10 7.86
C SER A 232 12.27 -0.07 7.30
N TYR A 233 12.20 -0.31 5.99
CA TYR A 233 12.88 -1.40 5.30
C TYR A 233 13.44 -0.92 3.97
N THR A 234 14.43 -1.66 3.45
CA THR A 234 14.91 -1.50 2.08
C THR A 234 13.99 -2.30 1.15
N PRO A 235 13.41 -1.70 0.11
CA PRO A 235 12.59 -2.43 -0.85
C PRO A 235 13.37 -3.53 -1.55
N THR A 236 12.73 -4.65 -1.83
CA THR A 236 13.26 -5.72 -2.68
C THR A 236 12.99 -5.46 -4.15
N TYR A 237 12.00 -4.64 -4.44
CA TYR A 237 11.61 -4.21 -5.77
C TYR A 237 10.92 -2.83 -5.65
N LEU A 238 11.24 -1.90 -6.53
CA LEU A 238 10.76 -0.51 -6.45
C LEU A 238 10.29 -0.02 -7.82
N PRO A 239 9.01 -0.16 -8.16
CA PRO A 239 8.44 0.45 -9.34
C PRO A 239 7.81 1.82 -9.04
N ILE A 240 7.60 2.57 -10.11
CA ILE A 240 6.71 3.72 -10.19
C ILE A 240 5.62 3.43 -11.21
N TRP A 241 4.41 3.85 -10.92
CA TRP A 241 3.27 3.76 -11.81
C TRP A 241 2.48 5.07 -11.80
N GLY A 242 1.79 5.39 -12.87
CA GLY A 242 0.87 6.51 -12.92
C GLY A 242 -0.11 6.45 -14.09
N ASN A 243 -1.18 7.22 -14.00
CA ASN A 243 -2.17 7.46 -15.03
C ASN A 243 -2.56 8.95 -15.05
N PRO A 244 -3.57 9.42 -15.81
CA PRO A 244 -3.97 10.83 -15.80
C PRO A 244 -4.34 11.39 -14.42
N ASN A 245 -4.86 10.58 -13.49
CA ASN A 245 -5.39 11.03 -12.21
C ASN A 245 -4.40 10.90 -11.05
N THR A 246 -3.51 9.90 -11.10
CA THR A 246 -2.68 9.51 -9.95
C THR A 246 -1.30 9.02 -10.35
N PHE A 247 -0.38 9.02 -9.40
CA PHE A 247 0.87 8.25 -9.47
C PHE A 247 1.14 7.54 -8.15
N SER A 248 1.97 6.51 -8.21
CA SER A 248 2.34 5.66 -7.10
C SER A 248 3.82 5.33 -7.16
N TRP A 249 4.50 5.35 -6.03
CA TRP A 249 5.77 4.65 -5.82
C TRP A 249 5.47 3.45 -4.91
N GLU A 250 5.94 2.27 -5.29
CA GLU A 250 5.51 1.01 -4.71
C GLU A 250 6.71 0.23 -4.15
N PRO A 251 7.13 0.47 -2.89
CA PRO A 251 8.26 -0.22 -2.30
C PRO A 251 7.87 -1.63 -1.84
N PHE A 252 8.15 -2.62 -2.65
CA PHE A 252 7.86 -4.02 -2.37
C PHE A 252 8.75 -4.59 -1.26
N LEU A 253 8.19 -5.49 -0.47
CA LEU A 253 8.88 -6.28 0.54
C LEU A 253 8.65 -7.77 0.27
N ASP A 254 9.64 -8.43 -0.35
CA ASP A 254 9.69 -9.88 -0.45
C ASP A 254 10.44 -10.43 0.76
N SER A 255 9.85 -11.36 1.47
CA SER A 255 10.45 -11.94 2.66
C SER A 255 9.86 -13.30 3.02
N SER A 256 10.37 -13.88 4.10
CA SER A 256 9.85 -15.09 4.69
C SER A 256 9.88 -14.97 6.22
N VAL A 257 8.83 -15.48 6.87
CA VAL A 257 8.75 -15.57 8.33
C VAL A 257 8.90 -17.03 8.73
N GLY A 258 9.94 -17.36 9.52
CA GLY A 258 10.15 -18.71 10.04
C GLY A 258 9.04 -19.17 10.99
N ALA A 259 8.91 -20.48 11.19
CA ALA A 259 7.92 -21.03 12.12
C ALA A 259 8.07 -20.43 13.54
N GLY A 260 6.99 -19.93 14.11
CA GLY A 260 6.95 -19.26 15.42
C GLY A 260 7.62 -17.88 15.46
N GLN A 261 8.11 -17.37 14.34
CA GLN A 261 8.74 -16.05 14.24
C GLN A 261 7.73 -14.99 13.79
N GLU A 262 8.13 -13.73 13.96
CA GLU A 262 7.38 -12.58 13.46
C GLU A 262 8.29 -11.61 12.70
N ARG A 263 7.69 -10.80 11.85
CA ARG A 263 8.34 -9.69 11.16
C ARG A 263 7.45 -8.47 11.19
N ALA A 264 8.02 -7.32 11.56
CA ALA A 264 7.32 -6.04 11.59
C ALA A 264 7.99 -5.04 10.65
N TRP A 265 7.18 -4.19 10.03
CA TRP A 265 7.61 -3.04 9.21
C TRP A 265 6.56 -1.95 9.24
N HIS A 266 6.95 -0.75 8.83
CA HIS A 266 6.03 0.38 8.71
C HIS A 266 6.47 1.35 7.63
N ILE A 267 5.54 2.19 7.21
CA ILE A 267 5.79 3.37 6.42
C ILE A 267 5.17 4.57 7.15
N ASP A 268 5.94 5.63 7.27
CA ASP A 268 5.50 6.95 7.70
C ASP A 268 5.22 7.80 6.47
N TYR A 269 4.04 8.39 6.42
CA TYR A 269 3.59 9.32 5.39
C TYR A 269 3.45 10.71 6.04
N ASP A 270 4.32 11.65 5.67
CA ASP A 270 4.38 13.00 6.23
C ASP A 270 3.76 14.01 5.25
N PHE A 271 2.65 14.63 5.65
CA PHE A 271 1.85 15.55 4.86
C PHE A 271 1.99 17.01 5.30
#